data_49039761bf0c806f9b8fb3d3df5e13c8
#
_entry.id   49039761bf0c806f9b8fb3d3df5e13c8
#
_cell.length_a   1.000
_cell.length_b   1.000
_cell.length_c   1.000
_cell.angle_alpha   90.00
_cell.angle_beta   90.00
_cell.angle_gamma   90.00
#
_symmetry.space_group_name_H-M   'P 1'
#
loop_
_entity.id
_entity.type
_entity.pdbx_description
1 polymer ?
#
loop_
_entity_poly.entity_id
_entity_poly.type
_entity_poly.pdbx_seq_one_letter_code
_entity_poly.pdbx_strand_id
1 'polypeptide(L)'
;MRPHFHVAGIPVRVHLLFFLVAFASGWGLRDELARLALWMAIVFVSVLLHELGHALAFRRYGCPSAIELHGMGGTTTGRDAERLTHRQSAWVSFAGPGMGFLLGGLVWVLSRFTPLGQQGGLAGEAVRQLLWVNVGWGLFNLLPLQPLDGGHLLASAVRVRSGYRYERVLHGIGIVTALGVLALAVGWSQPWMGLLALLFGVMNFEQLRRLPKEVRFQRPTPPPRRQASPRHEPEADSVTVERLLGELRGSPRAGPRGGGTPEARRAPASLREPEADAPEGPHDPAMVGGLLLESGLAAMAVRPLQKAFADAPSPDTGHPLVLALLETERFTELEALLAGPRARHLSDDTLALISERAGAAGRETLAARAGALRHPRTP
;
A
#
# COMPACT_ATOMS: atom_id res chain seq x y z
N MET A 1 2.07 19.72 -5.48
CA MET A 1 1.01 20.70 -5.10
C MET A 1 1.57 21.59 -4.00
N ARG A 2 1.27 22.92 -4.00
CA ARG A 2 1.81 23.83 -2.97
C ARG A 2 0.95 23.75 -1.72
N PRO A 3 1.53 23.56 -0.51
CA PRO A 3 0.79 23.62 0.75
C PRO A 3 0.37 25.06 1.07
N HIS A 4 -0.70 25.23 1.86
CA HIS A 4 -1.09 26.55 2.34
C HIS A 4 -0.26 26.96 3.57
N PHE A 5 0.04 26.02 4.46
CA PHE A 5 0.87 26.20 5.64
C PHE A 5 1.48 24.89 6.12
N HIS A 6 2.30 24.94 7.17
CA HIS A 6 2.89 23.76 7.80
C HIS A 6 2.54 23.71 9.28
N VAL A 7 2.23 22.52 9.80
CA VAL A 7 2.05 22.24 11.22
C VAL A 7 3.05 21.17 11.64
N ALA A 8 3.87 21.49 12.62
CA ALA A 8 4.97 20.61 13.06
C ALA A 8 5.89 20.13 11.91
N GLY A 9 6.07 20.96 10.87
CA GLY A 9 6.85 20.61 9.68
C GLY A 9 6.11 19.74 8.66
N ILE A 10 4.83 19.41 8.88
CA ILE A 10 3.98 18.64 7.97
C ILE A 10 3.20 19.62 7.09
N PRO A 11 3.26 19.48 5.74
CA PRO A 11 2.52 20.34 4.84
C PRO A 11 1.02 20.11 4.95
N VAL A 12 0.26 21.19 5.03
CA VAL A 12 -1.21 21.19 5.14
C VAL A 12 -1.82 21.96 3.97
N ARG A 13 -2.82 21.36 3.34
CA ARG A 13 -3.65 21.99 2.33
C ARG A 13 -5.11 21.96 2.77
N VAL A 14 -5.82 23.07 2.61
CA VAL A 14 -7.23 23.18 2.97
C VAL A 14 -8.03 23.57 1.73
N HIS A 15 -9.01 22.80 1.35
CA HIS A 15 -9.88 23.10 0.22
C HIS A 15 -11.08 23.92 0.69
N LEU A 16 -11.55 24.82 -0.16
CA LEU A 16 -12.74 25.64 0.14
C LEU A 16 -13.95 24.77 0.50
N LEU A 17 -14.09 23.60 -0.15
CA LEU A 17 -15.18 22.66 0.10
C LEU A 17 -15.23 22.19 1.56
N PHE A 18 -14.09 22.13 2.26
CA PHE A 18 -14.05 21.83 3.70
C PHE A 18 -14.89 22.83 4.50
N PHE A 19 -14.68 24.11 4.26
CA PHE A 19 -15.43 25.17 4.96
C PHE A 19 -16.91 25.19 4.59
N LEU A 20 -17.25 24.89 3.34
CA LEU A 20 -18.64 24.76 2.90
C LEU A 20 -19.36 23.62 3.64
N VAL A 21 -18.72 22.47 3.79
CA VAL A 21 -19.29 21.34 4.53
C VAL A 21 -19.34 21.60 6.02
N ALA A 22 -18.29 22.23 6.60
CA ALA A 22 -18.30 22.66 8.01
C ALA A 22 -19.44 23.65 8.28
N PHE A 23 -19.67 24.61 7.39
CA PHE A 23 -20.82 25.53 7.43
C PHE A 23 -22.15 24.78 7.33
N ALA A 24 -22.31 23.89 6.35
CA ALA A 24 -23.53 23.13 6.14
C ALA A 24 -23.87 22.23 7.34
N SER A 25 -22.84 21.60 7.96
CA SER A 25 -23.02 20.79 9.17
C SER A 25 -23.45 21.61 10.40
N GLY A 26 -23.10 22.90 10.43
CA GLY A 26 -23.51 23.86 11.45
C GLY A 26 -24.78 24.66 11.10
N TRP A 27 -25.52 24.26 10.03
CA TRP A 27 -26.67 25.04 9.51
C TRP A 27 -27.73 25.35 10.56
N GLY A 28 -27.93 24.49 11.56
CA GLY A 28 -28.83 24.72 12.70
C GLY A 28 -28.45 25.89 13.59
N LEU A 29 -27.22 26.42 13.45
CA LEU A 29 -26.69 27.58 14.20
C LEU A 29 -26.67 28.87 13.37
N ARG A 30 -27.21 28.87 12.15
CA ARG A 30 -27.11 29.99 11.19
C ARG A 30 -27.67 31.31 11.70
N ASP A 31 -28.64 31.27 12.61
CA ASP A 31 -29.28 32.47 13.17
C ASP A 31 -28.42 33.11 14.28
N GLU A 32 -27.37 32.42 14.73
CA GLU A 32 -26.42 32.88 15.76
C GLU A 32 -24.98 32.80 15.24
N LEU A 33 -24.56 33.82 14.49
CA LEU A 33 -23.26 33.86 13.78
C LEU A 33 -22.06 33.53 14.68
N ALA A 34 -22.09 33.95 15.95
CA ALA A 34 -21.00 33.65 16.89
C ALA A 34 -20.88 32.14 17.18
N ARG A 35 -22.00 31.45 17.34
CA ARG A 35 -22.02 30.00 17.55
C ARG A 35 -21.64 29.23 16.29
N LEU A 36 -22.09 29.68 15.13
CA LEU A 36 -21.70 29.10 13.86
C LEU A 36 -20.19 29.25 13.59
N ALA A 37 -19.63 30.45 13.83
CA ALA A 37 -18.20 30.67 13.71
C ALA A 37 -17.40 29.81 14.69
N LEU A 38 -17.87 29.67 15.94
CA LEU A 38 -17.31 28.78 16.95
C LEU A 38 -17.32 27.32 16.48
N TRP A 39 -18.45 26.84 15.94
CA TRP A 39 -18.59 25.49 15.36
C TRP A 39 -17.56 25.25 14.24
N MET A 40 -17.49 26.15 13.29
CA MET A 40 -16.55 26.03 12.16
C MET A 40 -15.09 25.98 12.64
N ALA A 41 -14.73 26.84 13.62
CA ALA A 41 -13.39 26.83 14.21
C ALA A 41 -13.09 25.52 14.94
N ILE A 42 -14.04 24.99 15.71
CA ILE A 42 -13.91 23.73 16.44
C ILE A 42 -13.76 22.57 15.46
N VAL A 43 -14.60 22.48 14.43
CA VAL A 43 -14.50 21.44 13.39
C VAL A 43 -13.13 21.51 12.70
N PHE A 44 -12.69 22.70 12.30
CA PHE A 44 -11.41 22.89 11.65
C PHE A 44 -10.24 22.40 12.53
N VAL A 45 -10.18 22.88 13.79
CA VAL A 45 -9.09 22.52 14.71
C VAL A 45 -9.14 21.02 15.04
N SER A 46 -10.32 20.47 15.29
CA SER A 46 -10.49 19.05 15.64
C SER A 46 -10.10 18.12 14.51
N VAL A 47 -10.55 18.40 13.28
CA VAL A 47 -10.17 17.59 12.10
C VAL A 47 -8.68 17.75 11.82
N LEU A 48 -8.11 18.95 11.91
CA LEU A 48 -6.68 19.16 11.72
C LEU A 48 -5.84 18.38 12.75
N LEU A 49 -6.24 18.38 14.03
CA LEU A 49 -5.55 17.60 15.07
C LEU A 49 -5.70 16.11 14.87
N HIS A 50 -6.85 15.65 14.41
CA HIS A 50 -7.07 14.26 14.04
C HIS A 50 -6.10 13.83 12.93
N GLU A 51 -6.04 14.57 11.83
CA GLU A 51 -5.11 14.30 10.72
C GLU A 51 -3.65 14.41 11.16
N LEU A 52 -3.35 15.36 12.05
CA LEU A 52 -2.01 15.49 12.64
C LEU A 52 -1.63 14.23 13.42
N GLY A 53 -2.57 13.57 14.08
CA GLY A 53 -2.34 12.29 14.76
C GLY A 53 -1.83 11.22 13.78
N HIS A 54 -2.50 11.03 12.64
CA HIS A 54 -2.06 10.14 11.56
C HIS A 54 -0.69 10.53 11.02
N ALA A 55 -0.50 11.81 10.73
CA ALA A 55 0.73 12.33 10.15
C ALA A 55 1.95 12.16 11.07
N LEU A 56 1.78 12.37 12.37
CA LEU A 56 2.83 12.13 13.36
C LEU A 56 3.15 10.64 13.50
N ALA A 57 2.13 9.77 13.42
CA ALA A 57 2.34 8.32 13.42
C ALA A 57 3.10 7.87 12.15
N PHE A 58 2.75 8.36 10.96
CA PHE A 58 3.53 8.12 9.74
C PHE A 58 4.98 8.54 9.90
N ARG A 59 5.20 9.76 10.40
CA ARG A 59 6.56 10.30 10.62
C ARG A 59 7.35 9.48 11.65
N ARG A 60 6.70 8.94 12.68
CA ARG A 60 7.34 8.04 13.67
C ARG A 60 7.91 6.78 13.01
N TYR A 61 7.31 6.33 11.91
CA TYR A 61 7.76 5.18 11.14
C TYR A 61 8.59 5.56 9.89
N GLY A 62 9.07 6.80 9.81
CA GLY A 62 9.93 7.26 8.72
C GLY A 62 9.20 7.54 7.39
N CYS A 63 7.86 7.63 7.40
CA CYS A 63 7.06 7.96 6.24
C CYS A 63 6.75 9.47 6.21
N PRO A 64 7.34 10.25 5.28
CA PRO A 64 6.95 11.65 5.07
C PRO A 64 5.47 11.73 4.73
N SER A 65 4.75 12.64 5.37
CA SER A 65 3.30 12.75 5.21
C SER A 65 2.84 14.15 4.84
N ALA A 66 1.64 14.24 4.28
CA ALA A 66 0.96 15.48 3.96
C ALA A 66 -0.52 15.37 4.38
N ILE A 67 -1.10 16.50 4.80
CA ILE A 67 -2.48 16.60 5.24
C ILE A 67 -3.27 17.41 4.21
N GLU A 68 -4.43 16.89 3.81
CA GLU A 68 -5.41 17.60 2.98
C GLU A 68 -6.77 17.61 3.68
N LEU A 69 -7.33 18.81 3.90
CA LEU A 69 -8.69 19.00 4.44
C LEU A 69 -9.61 19.32 3.26
N HIS A 70 -10.66 18.52 3.08
CA HIS A 70 -11.60 18.61 1.94
C HIS A 70 -13.03 18.34 2.37
N GLY A 71 -14.00 18.33 1.44
CA GLY A 71 -15.42 18.23 1.76
C GLY A 71 -15.87 16.96 2.48
N MET A 72 -15.10 15.88 2.43
CA MET A 72 -15.41 14.65 3.17
C MET A 72 -14.67 14.56 4.52
N GLY A 73 -14.02 15.64 4.97
CA GLY A 73 -13.21 15.68 6.20
C GLY A 73 -11.74 15.95 5.91
N GLY A 74 -10.85 15.19 6.53
CA GLY A 74 -9.41 15.22 6.29
C GLY A 74 -8.90 13.94 5.67
N THR A 75 -7.73 14.01 5.07
CA THR A 75 -6.98 12.86 4.58
C THR A 75 -5.49 13.08 4.80
N THR A 76 -4.85 12.15 5.44
CA THR A 76 -3.40 12.14 5.61
C THR A 76 -2.80 11.07 4.71
N THR A 77 -1.95 11.49 3.79
CA THR A 77 -1.20 10.59 2.91
C THR A 77 0.23 10.44 3.41
N GLY A 78 0.69 9.20 3.56
CA GLY A 78 2.08 8.88 3.90
C GLY A 78 2.82 8.38 2.65
N ARG A 79 3.98 8.99 2.35
CA ARG A 79 4.85 8.47 1.30
C ARG A 79 5.48 7.15 1.79
N ASP A 80 5.55 6.14 0.93
CA ASP A 80 6.05 4.80 1.28
C ASP A 80 5.24 4.08 2.38
N ALA A 81 3.96 4.43 2.56
CA ALA A 81 3.07 3.80 3.55
C ALA A 81 2.89 2.29 3.31
N GLU A 82 3.09 1.81 2.08
CA GLU A 82 3.08 0.38 1.73
C GLU A 82 4.18 -0.44 2.42
N ARG A 83 5.24 0.21 2.92
CA ARG A 83 6.30 -0.47 3.68
C ARG A 83 5.94 -0.73 5.13
N LEU A 84 4.85 -0.14 5.60
CA LEU A 84 4.40 -0.32 6.98
C LEU A 84 3.92 -1.76 7.21
N THR A 85 4.33 -2.34 8.33
CA THR A 85 3.73 -3.59 8.79
C THR A 85 2.25 -3.37 9.15
N HIS A 86 1.45 -4.42 9.12
CA HIS A 86 0.02 -4.31 9.48
C HIS A 86 -0.21 -3.73 10.88
N ARG A 87 0.70 -4.01 11.84
CA ARG A 87 0.63 -3.42 13.19
C ARG A 87 0.91 -1.91 13.17
N GLN A 88 1.89 -1.47 12.38
CA GLN A 88 2.19 -0.05 12.21
C GLN A 88 1.05 0.67 11.50
N SER A 89 0.49 0.06 10.47
CA SER A 89 -0.69 0.58 9.77
C SER A 89 -1.90 0.71 10.72
N ALA A 90 -2.14 -0.29 11.59
CA ALA A 90 -3.18 -0.21 12.61
C ALA A 90 -2.94 0.95 13.59
N TRP A 91 -1.70 1.16 14.04
CA TRP A 91 -1.35 2.30 14.89
C TRP A 91 -1.56 3.64 14.18
N VAL A 92 -1.19 3.76 12.91
CA VAL A 92 -1.45 4.95 12.10
C VAL A 92 -2.95 5.22 12.05
N SER A 93 -3.78 4.21 11.74
CA SER A 93 -5.23 4.38 11.68
C SER A 93 -5.85 4.75 13.03
N PHE A 94 -5.31 4.27 14.15
CA PHE A 94 -5.79 4.65 15.49
C PHE A 94 -5.31 6.03 15.94
N ALA A 95 -4.18 6.52 15.42
CA ALA A 95 -3.52 7.74 15.93
C ALA A 95 -4.39 8.99 15.73
N GLY A 96 -5.17 9.08 14.66
CA GLY A 96 -6.13 10.17 14.43
C GLY A 96 -7.22 10.23 15.50
N PRO A 97 -8.06 9.18 15.62
CA PRO A 97 -9.05 9.10 16.68
C PRO A 97 -8.45 9.27 18.09
N GLY A 98 -7.26 8.69 18.31
CA GLY A 98 -6.52 8.80 19.57
C GLY A 98 -6.19 10.25 19.93
N MET A 99 -5.78 11.07 18.97
CA MET A 99 -5.54 12.51 19.18
C MET A 99 -6.85 13.24 19.53
N GLY A 100 -7.94 12.91 18.86
CA GLY A 100 -9.27 13.44 19.20
C GLY A 100 -9.68 13.06 20.63
N PHE A 101 -9.51 11.80 21.03
CA PHE A 101 -9.81 11.38 22.40
C PHE A 101 -8.93 12.06 23.45
N LEU A 102 -7.66 12.32 23.15
CA LEU A 102 -6.77 13.08 24.04
C LEU A 102 -7.30 14.51 24.24
N LEU A 103 -7.67 15.19 23.15
CA LEU A 103 -8.25 16.54 23.23
C LEU A 103 -9.60 16.51 23.96
N GLY A 104 -10.51 15.59 23.62
CA GLY A 104 -11.79 15.44 24.28
C GLY A 104 -11.64 15.13 25.77
N GLY A 105 -10.71 14.23 26.12
CA GLY A 105 -10.39 13.92 27.52
C GLY A 105 -9.85 15.13 28.30
N LEU A 106 -8.97 15.92 27.68
CA LEU A 106 -8.47 17.16 28.28
C LEU A 106 -9.62 18.17 28.52
N VAL A 107 -10.48 18.38 27.52
CA VAL A 107 -11.65 19.25 27.63
C VAL A 107 -12.59 18.76 28.71
N TRP A 108 -12.83 17.45 28.80
CA TRP A 108 -13.67 16.86 29.85
C TRP A 108 -13.10 17.10 31.25
N VAL A 109 -11.80 16.83 31.44
CA VAL A 109 -11.11 17.09 32.73
C VAL A 109 -11.22 18.57 33.10
N LEU A 110 -10.86 19.48 32.18
CA LEU A 110 -10.94 20.94 32.44
C LEU A 110 -12.37 21.36 32.80
N SER A 111 -13.39 20.84 32.12
CA SER A 111 -14.80 21.14 32.40
C SER A 111 -15.27 20.64 33.77
N ARG A 112 -14.62 19.63 34.36
CA ARG A 112 -14.93 19.10 35.70
C ARG A 112 -14.30 19.90 36.83
N PHE A 113 -13.11 20.48 36.59
CA PHE A 113 -12.34 21.18 37.62
C PHE A 113 -12.34 22.70 37.47
N THR A 114 -13.07 23.23 36.47
CA THR A 114 -13.22 24.65 36.24
C THR A 114 -14.69 25.02 36.02
N PRO A 115 -15.09 26.29 36.20
CA PRO A 115 -16.47 26.71 35.91
C PRO A 115 -16.88 26.59 34.44
N LEU A 116 -15.93 26.34 33.52
CA LEU A 116 -16.18 26.29 32.07
C LEU A 116 -17.30 25.30 31.68
N GLY A 117 -17.41 24.15 32.35
CA GLY A 117 -18.45 23.16 32.06
C GLY A 117 -19.85 23.56 32.56
N GLN A 118 -19.93 24.48 33.49
CA GLN A 118 -21.19 24.97 34.12
C GLN A 118 -21.64 26.30 33.54
N GLN A 119 -20.77 27.01 32.80
CA GLN A 119 -21.09 28.28 32.19
C GLN A 119 -22.09 28.13 31.04
N GLY A 120 -23.08 29.00 31.01
CA GLY A 120 -23.92 29.22 29.83
C GLY A 120 -23.18 29.99 28.72
N GLY A 121 -23.84 30.24 27.62
CA GLY A 121 -23.30 31.01 26.50
C GLY A 121 -22.24 30.29 25.70
N LEU A 122 -21.33 31.04 25.08
CA LEU A 122 -20.33 30.50 24.13
C LEU A 122 -19.32 29.52 24.74
N ALA A 123 -18.95 29.73 26.02
CA ALA A 123 -17.94 28.88 26.68
C ALA A 123 -18.51 27.45 26.94
N GLY A 124 -19.71 27.35 27.49
CA GLY A 124 -20.34 26.05 27.67
C GLY A 124 -20.66 25.37 26.33
N GLU A 125 -21.04 26.16 25.32
CA GLU A 125 -21.24 25.65 23.96
C GLU A 125 -19.94 25.08 23.37
N ALA A 126 -18.81 25.79 23.53
CA ALA A 126 -17.50 25.32 23.08
C ALA A 126 -17.13 23.97 23.71
N VAL A 127 -17.35 23.81 25.02
CA VAL A 127 -17.11 22.53 25.72
C VAL A 127 -17.95 21.40 25.11
N ARG A 128 -19.26 21.62 24.92
CA ARG A 128 -20.16 20.60 24.36
C ARG A 128 -19.75 20.22 22.92
N GLN A 129 -19.47 21.23 22.07
CA GLN A 129 -19.07 21.00 20.67
C GLN A 129 -17.72 20.30 20.57
N LEU A 130 -16.70 20.70 21.38
CA LEU A 130 -15.40 20.04 21.43
C LEU A 130 -15.52 18.58 21.86
N LEU A 131 -16.31 18.27 22.87
CA LEU A 131 -16.57 16.90 23.31
C LEU A 131 -17.28 16.10 22.21
N TRP A 132 -18.31 16.69 21.60
CA TRP A 132 -19.04 16.04 20.52
C TRP A 132 -18.16 15.70 19.30
N VAL A 133 -17.39 16.68 18.82
CA VAL A 133 -16.55 16.49 17.64
C VAL A 133 -15.40 15.53 17.92
N ASN A 134 -14.72 15.65 19.08
CA ASN A 134 -13.54 14.85 19.34
C ASN A 134 -13.86 13.45 19.89
N VAL A 135 -14.90 13.29 20.67
CA VAL A 135 -15.30 11.98 21.21
C VAL A 135 -16.35 11.32 20.32
N GLY A 136 -17.42 12.02 19.99
CA GLY A 136 -18.51 11.47 19.18
C GLY A 136 -18.06 11.07 17.77
N TRP A 137 -17.42 12.00 17.06
CA TRP A 137 -16.87 11.70 15.73
C TRP A 137 -15.66 10.78 15.79
N GLY A 138 -14.85 10.84 16.84
CA GLY A 138 -13.76 9.89 17.06
C GLY A 138 -14.29 8.44 17.15
N LEU A 139 -15.38 8.23 17.90
CA LEU A 139 -16.06 6.92 17.97
C LEU A 139 -16.69 6.53 16.63
N PHE A 140 -17.30 7.49 15.93
CA PHE A 140 -17.84 7.26 14.58
C PHE A 140 -16.73 6.82 13.61
N ASN A 141 -15.58 7.48 13.65
CA ASN A 141 -14.43 7.11 12.81
C ASN A 141 -13.85 5.73 13.15
N LEU A 142 -14.09 5.19 14.32
CA LEU A 142 -13.68 3.82 14.69
C LEU A 142 -14.69 2.74 14.28
N LEU A 143 -15.81 3.10 13.65
CA LEU A 143 -16.71 2.10 13.10
C LEU A 143 -16.00 1.26 12.02
N PRO A 144 -16.25 -0.07 11.98
CA PRO A 144 -15.62 -0.97 11.02
C PRO A 144 -16.20 -0.81 9.61
N LEU A 145 -16.06 0.38 9.06
CA LEU A 145 -16.70 0.83 7.81
C LEU A 145 -15.70 1.67 7.00
N GLN A 146 -15.33 1.23 5.82
CA GLN A 146 -14.50 2.05 4.93
C GLN A 146 -15.33 3.20 4.33
N PRO A 147 -14.77 4.41 4.19
CA PRO A 147 -13.34 4.77 4.33
C PRO A 147 -12.89 5.23 5.72
N LEU A 148 -13.67 4.97 6.79
CA LEU A 148 -13.34 5.40 8.15
C LEU A 148 -12.10 4.66 8.70
N ASP A 149 -11.44 5.25 9.70
CA ASP A 149 -10.24 4.69 10.33
C ASP A 149 -10.46 3.30 10.94
N GLY A 150 -11.65 3.06 11.50
CA GLY A 150 -12.05 1.76 12.02
C GLY A 150 -12.10 0.68 10.94
N GLY A 151 -12.48 1.03 9.71
CA GLY A 151 -12.41 0.13 8.56
C GLY A 151 -10.97 -0.23 8.21
N HIS A 152 -10.05 0.75 8.21
CA HIS A 152 -8.62 0.51 7.99
C HIS A 152 -7.97 -0.26 9.14
N LEU A 153 -8.38 0.04 10.39
CA LEU A 153 -7.92 -0.69 11.57
C LEU A 153 -8.33 -2.16 11.51
N LEU A 154 -9.61 -2.44 11.19
CA LEU A 154 -10.12 -3.79 11.02
C LEU A 154 -9.40 -4.51 9.86
N ALA A 155 -9.21 -3.85 8.72
CA ALA A 155 -8.47 -4.40 7.59
C ALA A 155 -7.05 -4.81 7.99
N SER A 156 -6.33 -3.94 8.71
CA SER A 156 -4.99 -4.23 9.22
C SER A 156 -4.98 -5.43 10.19
N ALA A 157 -5.95 -5.51 11.11
CA ALA A 157 -6.07 -6.60 12.08
C ALA A 157 -6.36 -7.95 11.41
N VAL A 158 -7.20 -7.95 10.37
CA VAL A 158 -7.57 -9.16 9.64
C VAL A 158 -6.43 -9.64 8.73
N ARG A 159 -5.72 -8.73 8.05
CA ARG A 159 -4.57 -9.06 7.19
C ARG A 159 -3.42 -9.69 7.98
N VAL A 160 -3.20 -9.31 9.24
CA VAL A 160 -2.23 -9.97 10.14
C VAL A 160 -2.51 -11.46 10.28
N ARG A 161 -3.76 -11.88 10.27
CA ARG A 161 -4.18 -13.27 10.56
C ARG A 161 -4.40 -14.13 9.32
N SER A 162 -4.79 -13.55 8.16
CA SER A 162 -5.49 -14.33 7.14
C SER A 162 -5.17 -13.94 5.70
N GLY A 163 -4.35 -12.92 5.46
CA GLY A 163 -4.10 -12.41 4.12
C GLY A 163 -5.38 -11.86 3.44
N TYR A 164 -5.37 -11.80 2.11
CA TYR A 164 -6.45 -11.16 1.32
C TYR A 164 -7.79 -11.92 1.27
N ARG A 165 -7.88 -13.13 1.84
CA ARG A 165 -9.10 -13.97 1.78
C ARG A 165 -10.33 -13.35 2.43
N TYR A 166 -10.14 -12.34 3.28
CA TYR A 166 -11.19 -11.74 4.10
C TYR A 166 -11.63 -10.35 3.66
N GLU A 167 -11.15 -9.83 2.53
CA GLU A 167 -11.59 -8.52 2.05
C GLU A 167 -13.12 -8.48 1.82
N ARG A 168 -13.71 -9.57 1.34
CA ARG A 168 -15.18 -9.70 1.22
C ARG A 168 -15.88 -9.59 2.55
N VAL A 169 -15.32 -10.22 3.60
CA VAL A 169 -15.87 -10.17 4.96
C VAL A 169 -15.78 -8.74 5.50
N LEU A 170 -14.66 -8.03 5.24
CA LEU A 170 -14.49 -6.63 5.65
C LEU A 170 -15.55 -5.73 5.05
N HIS A 171 -15.76 -5.80 3.74
CA HIS A 171 -16.80 -5.00 3.08
C HIS A 171 -18.20 -5.44 3.48
N GLY A 172 -18.43 -6.73 3.74
CA GLY A 172 -19.67 -7.25 4.29
C GLY A 172 -19.97 -6.66 5.66
N ILE A 173 -18.99 -6.64 6.57
CA ILE A 173 -19.10 -5.99 7.90
C ILE A 173 -19.39 -4.50 7.70
N GLY A 174 -18.68 -3.83 6.79
CA GLY A 174 -18.91 -2.42 6.47
C GLY A 174 -20.36 -2.14 6.04
N ILE A 175 -20.94 -2.97 5.16
CA ILE A 175 -22.33 -2.83 4.71
C ILE A 175 -23.29 -3.01 5.88
N VAL A 176 -23.11 -4.05 6.71
CA VAL A 176 -23.95 -4.30 7.89
C VAL A 176 -23.86 -3.12 8.87
N THR A 177 -22.65 -2.60 9.12
CA THR A 177 -22.44 -1.43 9.97
C THR A 177 -23.15 -0.20 9.40
N ALA A 178 -23.04 0.05 8.09
CA ALA A 178 -23.72 1.16 7.42
C ALA A 178 -25.24 1.07 7.56
N LEU A 179 -25.81 -0.11 7.39
CA LEU A 179 -27.25 -0.35 7.59
C LEU A 179 -27.68 -0.11 9.04
N GLY A 180 -26.88 -0.53 10.02
CA GLY A 180 -27.13 -0.26 11.43
C GLY A 180 -27.08 1.24 11.75
N VAL A 181 -26.09 1.97 11.25
CA VAL A 181 -26.00 3.43 11.42
C VAL A 181 -27.15 4.14 10.71
N LEU A 182 -27.56 3.67 9.53
CA LEU A 182 -28.73 4.22 8.82
C LEU A 182 -30.03 4.05 9.62
N ALA A 183 -30.24 2.87 10.21
CA ALA A 183 -31.40 2.61 11.06
C ALA A 183 -31.42 3.54 12.29
N LEU A 184 -30.27 3.72 12.96
CA LEU A 184 -30.13 4.65 14.08
C LEU A 184 -30.37 6.10 13.65
N ALA A 185 -29.87 6.50 12.47
CA ALA A 185 -30.04 7.84 11.92
C ALA A 185 -31.53 8.16 11.68
N VAL A 186 -32.30 7.19 11.18
CA VAL A 186 -33.75 7.32 11.02
C VAL A 186 -34.44 7.41 12.39
N GLY A 187 -34.09 6.54 13.34
CA GLY A 187 -34.68 6.55 14.70
C GLY A 187 -34.40 7.84 15.48
N TRP A 188 -33.24 8.48 15.26
CA TRP A 188 -32.86 9.71 15.93
C TRP A 188 -33.14 10.97 15.10
N SER A 189 -33.78 10.84 13.94
CA SER A 189 -34.05 11.95 13.01
C SER A 189 -32.80 12.74 12.62
N GLN A 190 -31.70 12.00 12.36
CA GLN A 190 -30.41 12.58 11.99
C GLN A 190 -30.10 12.38 10.50
N PRO A 191 -30.67 13.22 9.59
CA PRO A 191 -30.60 13.00 8.15
C PRO A 191 -29.14 13.01 7.63
N TRP A 192 -28.27 13.84 8.23
CA TRP A 192 -26.86 13.93 7.85
C TRP A 192 -26.12 12.61 8.12
N MET A 193 -26.33 12.02 9.28
CA MET A 193 -25.74 10.72 9.63
C MET A 193 -26.27 9.61 8.71
N GLY A 194 -27.55 9.67 8.35
CA GLY A 194 -28.15 8.74 7.39
C GLY A 194 -27.55 8.85 5.99
N LEU A 195 -27.30 10.09 5.53
CA LEU A 195 -26.66 10.33 4.24
C LEU A 195 -25.24 9.75 4.19
N LEU A 196 -24.44 9.98 5.24
CA LEU A 196 -23.08 9.42 5.34
C LEU A 196 -23.10 7.89 5.40
N ALA A 197 -24.00 7.31 6.17
CA ALA A 197 -24.16 5.86 6.26
C ALA A 197 -24.52 5.25 4.89
N LEU A 198 -25.43 5.88 4.17
CA LEU A 198 -25.81 5.45 2.81
C LEU A 198 -24.63 5.53 1.86
N LEU A 199 -23.91 6.68 1.84
CA LEU A 199 -22.76 6.89 0.98
C LEU A 199 -21.68 5.83 1.23
N PHE A 200 -21.30 5.62 2.48
CA PHE A 200 -20.26 4.65 2.85
C PHE A 200 -20.73 3.20 2.63
N GLY A 201 -22.02 2.92 2.84
CA GLY A 201 -22.61 1.63 2.50
C GLY A 201 -22.51 1.31 1.02
N VAL A 202 -22.83 2.27 0.15
CA VAL A 202 -22.68 2.14 -1.32
C VAL A 202 -21.23 1.94 -1.70
N MET A 203 -20.29 2.71 -1.13
CA MET A 203 -18.86 2.54 -1.39
C MET A 203 -18.37 1.13 -1.03
N ASN A 204 -18.76 0.59 0.13
CA ASN A 204 -18.38 -0.78 0.52
C ASN A 204 -19.03 -1.82 -0.39
N PHE A 205 -20.28 -1.61 -0.81
CA PHE A 205 -20.97 -2.49 -1.75
C PHE A 205 -20.27 -2.52 -3.12
N GLU A 206 -19.87 -1.36 -3.64
CA GLU A 206 -19.12 -1.27 -4.89
C GLU A 206 -17.77 -2.00 -4.79
N GLN A 207 -17.02 -1.81 -3.70
CA GLN A 207 -15.78 -2.52 -3.47
C GLN A 207 -16.01 -4.04 -3.41
N LEU A 208 -17.05 -4.48 -2.69
CA LEU A 208 -17.41 -5.89 -2.62
C LEU A 208 -17.73 -6.48 -4.00
N ARG A 209 -18.40 -5.72 -4.88
CA ARG A 209 -18.71 -6.15 -6.26
C ARG A 209 -17.47 -6.25 -7.16
N ARG A 210 -16.47 -5.42 -6.93
CA ARG A 210 -15.21 -5.39 -7.70
C ARG A 210 -14.27 -6.54 -7.32
N LEU A 211 -14.44 -7.14 -6.14
CA LEU A 211 -13.62 -8.28 -5.72
C LEU A 211 -13.93 -9.52 -6.59
N PRO A 212 -12.91 -10.24 -7.09
CA PRO A 212 -13.07 -11.46 -7.87
C PRO A 212 -13.95 -12.48 -7.12
N LYS A 213 -14.91 -13.08 -7.80
CA LYS A 213 -15.88 -14.01 -7.18
C LYS A 213 -15.26 -15.27 -6.60
N GLU A 214 -14.11 -15.69 -7.11
CA GLU A 214 -13.32 -16.81 -6.58
C GLU A 214 -11.83 -16.57 -6.85
N VAL A 215 -11.04 -16.46 -5.80
CA VAL A 215 -9.64 -16.89 -5.89
C VAL A 215 -9.68 -18.41 -5.73
N ARG A 216 -9.95 -19.13 -6.82
CA ARG A 216 -9.75 -20.57 -6.86
C ARG A 216 -8.24 -20.78 -6.75
N PHE A 217 -7.78 -21.13 -5.56
CA PHE A 217 -6.45 -21.70 -5.42
C PHE A 217 -6.42 -22.96 -6.30
N GLN A 218 -5.93 -22.84 -7.51
CA GLN A 218 -5.41 -24.01 -8.19
C GLN A 218 -4.29 -24.50 -7.28
N ARG A 219 -4.53 -25.63 -6.59
CA ARG A 219 -3.42 -26.34 -5.97
C ARG A 219 -2.37 -26.45 -7.06
N PRO A 220 -1.09 -26.11 -6.78
CA PRO A 220 -0.03 -26.34 -7.75
C PRO A 220 -0.19 -27.78 -8.21
N THR A 221 -0.43 -27.98 -9.49
CA THR A 221 -0.38 -29.31 -10.06
C THR A 221 0.99 -29.85 -9.68
N PRO A 222 1.07 -30.99 -9.00
CA PRO A 222 2.37 -31.56 -8.67
C PRO A 222 3.16 -31.61 -9.99
N PRO A 223 4.44 -31.23 -9.99
CA PRO A 223 5.23 -31.24 -11.21
C PRO A 223 5.06 -32.64 -11.85
N PRO A 224 4.91 -32.70 -13.18
CA PRO A 224 4.76 -34.00 -13.86
C PRO A 224 5.88 -34.90 -13.33
N ARG A 225 5.51 -36.03 -12.75
CA ARG A 225 6.49 -37.04 -12.31
C ARG A 225 7.47 -37.16 -13.47
N ARG A 226 8.71 -36.73 -13.28
CA ARG A 226 9.79 -37.04 -14.21
C ARG A 226 9.69 -38.53 -14.41
N GLN A 227 9.22 -38.96 -15.57
CA GLN A 227 9.39 -40.32 -16.01
C GLN A 227 10.87 -40.58 -15.84
N ALA A 228 11.22 -41.49 -14.96
CA ALA A 228 12.59 -41.89 -14.78
C ALA A 228 13.08 -42.27 -16.18
N SER A 229 14.00 -41.46 -16.72
CA SER A 229 14.75 -41.87 -17.89
C SER A 229 15.29 -43.26 -17.62
N PRO A 230 15.24 -44.22 -18.58
CA PRO A 230 15.86 -45.51 -18.38
C PRO A 230 17.26 -45.28 -17.83
N ARG A 231 17.55 -45.87 -16.68
CA ARG A 231 18.90 -45.92 -16.15
C ARG A 231 19.78 -46.51 -17.25
N HIS A 232 20.55 -45.66 -17.94
CA HIS A 232 21.79 -46.14 -18.50
C HIS A 232 22.63 -46.55 -17.30
N GLU A 233 22.76 -47.86 -17.12
CA GLU A 233 23.84 -48.41 -16.31
C GLU A 233 25.13 -47.87 -16.93
N PRO A 234 25.97 -47.11 -16.19
CA PRO A 234 27.30 -46.83 -16.66
C PRO A 234 28.05 -48.16 -16.60
N GLU A 235 28.38 -48.73 -17.76
CA GLU A 235 29.43 -49.72 -17.86
C GLU A 235 30.62 -49.18 -17.06
N ALA A 236 30.93 -49.81 -15.95
CA ALA A 236 31.97 -49.42 -15.05
C ALA A 236 33.33 -49.62 -15.73
N ASP A 237 33.89 -48.52 -16.25
CA ASP A 237 35.31 -48.48 -16.56
C ASP A 237 36.09 -48.52 -15.24
N SER A 238 36.28 -49.75 -14.76
CA SER A 238 37.07 -50.07 -13.58
C SER A 238 38.56 -49.65 -13.70
N VAL A 239 38.96 -49.19 -14.87
CA VAL A 239 40.34 -48.74 -15.19
C VAL A 239 40.63 -47.32 -14.69
N THR A 240 39.64 -46.47 -14.49
CA THR A 240 39.87 -45.06 -14.15
C THR A 240 40.10 -44.83 -12.63
N VAL A 241 39.54 -45.67 -11.76
CA VAL A 241 39.67 -45.53 -10.31
C VAL A 241 41.01 -46.01 -9.81
N GLU A 242 41.58 -47.10 -10.39
CA GLU A 242 42.93 -47.56 -10.05
C GLU A 242 44.02 -46.59 -10.48
N ARG A 243 43.84 -45.89 -11.60
CA ARG A 243 44.80 -44.86 -12.08
C ARG A 243 44.86 -43.64 -11.14
N LEU A 244 43.74 -43.19 -10.67
CA LEU A 244 43.66 -42.05 -9.72
C LEU A 244 44.21 -42.43 -8.35
N LEU A 245 44.06 -43.68 -7.87
CA LEU A 245 44.63 -44.15 -6.62
C LEU A 245 46.14 -44.41 -6.70
N GLY A 246 46.67 -44.64 -7.92
CA GLY A 246 48.12 -44.79 -8.17
C GLY A 246 48.86 -43.47 -8.12
N GLU A 247 48.27 -42.39 -8.61
CA GLU A 247 48.88 -41.05 -8.61
C GLU A 247 48.93 -40.40 -7.19
N LEU A 248 48.04 -40.82 -6.27
CA LEU A 248 48.06 -40.34 -4.85
C LEU A 248 49.06 -41.02 -3.95
N ARG A 249 49.71 -42.09 -4.39
CA ARG A 249 50.70 -42.87 -3.60
C ARG A 249 52.16 -42.53 -3.88
N GLY A 250 52.46 -41.66 -4.82
CA GLY A 250 53.82 -41.38 -5.28
C GLY A 250 54.26 -39.94 -5.17
N SER A 251 54.46 -39.38 -3.99
CA SER A 251 55.33 -38.21 -3.81
C SER A 251 56.01 -38.19 -2.45
N PRO A 252 57.32 -38.07 -2.38
CA PRO A 252 58.04 -38.19 -1.11
C PRO A 252 58.04 -36.91 -0.31
N ARG A 253 58.03 -37.11 0.99
CA ARG A 253 58.27 -36.11 2.05
C ARG A 253 59.64 -35.44 1.89
N ALA A 254 59.70 -34.11 1.88
CA ALA A 254 60.87 -33.34 2.30
C ALA A 254 60.42 -32.34 3.37
N GLY A 255 61.07 -32.42 4.48
CA GLY A 255 60.77 -31.72 5.74
C GLY A 255 61.48 -30.35 5.85
N PRO A 256 61.54 -29.74 7.04
CA PRO A 256 61.32 -28.33 7.27
C PRO A 256 62.58 -27.50 7.52
N ARG A 257 62.50 -26.18 7.25
CA ARG A 257 63.38 -25.11 7.80
C ARG A 257 62.73 -23.80 7.35
N GLY A 258 62.41 -22.80 8.10
CA GLY A 258 63.03 -22.20 9.25
C GLY A 258 62.89 -20.70 9.07
N GLY A 259 62.27 -19.98 10.02
CA GLY A 259 62.71 -18.67 10.46
C GLY A 259 62.30 -17.41 9.68
N GLY A 260 61.61 -16.51 10.35
CA GLY A 260 61.71 -15.10 10.04
C GLY A 260 60.39 -14.31 10.05
N THR A 261 59.95 -13.85 11.23
CA THR A 261 59.23 -12.58 11.36
C THR A 261 60.12 -11.40 10.95
N PRO A 262 59.62 -10.29 10.42
CA PRO A 262 59.06 -9.24 11.28
C PRO A 262 57.88 -8.39 10.69
N GLU A 263 57.06 -8.00 11.63
CA GLU A 263 56.56 -6.63 11.89
C GLU A 263 56.04 -5.74 10.78
N ALA A 264 54.81 -5.29 11.06
CA ALA A 264 54.29 -3.92 10.96
C ALA A 264 53.82 -3.39 9.58
N ARG A 265 52.56 -3.20 9.42
CA ARG A 265 51.93 -1.87 9.48
C ARG A 265 50.42 -1.97 9.42
N ARG A 266 49.78 -1.48 10.49
CA ARG A 266 48.38 -1.15 10.57
C ARG A 266 48.09 -0.02 9.57
N ALA A 267 47.07 -0.17 8.73
CA ALA A 267 46.33 0.90 8.13
C ALA A 267 44.84 0.76 8.49
N PRO A 268 44.09 1.85 8.64
CA PRO A 268 42.88 1.88 9.43
C PRO A 268 41.69 1.27 8.69
N ALA A 269 40.84 0.61 9.48
CA ALA A 269 39.57 0.09 9.08
C ALA A 269 38.69 1.22 8.57
N SER A 270 38.39 1.24 7.27
CA SER A 270 37.26 1.94 6.71
C SER A 270 35.99 1.27 7.23
N LEU A 271 35.18 2.06 7.87
CA LEU A 271 33.83 1.72 8.32
C LEU A 271 33.04 1.10 7.15
N ARG A 272 32.91 -0.21 7.16
CA ARG A 272 31.84 -0.89 6.43
C ARG A 272 30.59 -0.73 7.28
N GLU A 273 29.65 0.02 6.78
CA GLU A 273 28.28 -0.03 7.27
C GLU A 273 27.78 -1.48 7.23
N PRO A 274 27.08 -1.96 8.26
CA PRO A 274 26.50 -3.28 8.23
C PRO A 274 25.36 -3.24 7.20
N GLU A 275 25.54 -3.93 6.08
CA GLU A 275 24.45 -4.41 5.26
C GLU A 275 23.55 -5.24 6.16
N ALA A 276 22.38 -4.66 6.49
CA ALA A 276 21.34 -5.38 7.19
C ALA A 276 20.86 -6.50 6.27
N ASP A 277 21.20 -7.73 6.61
CA ASP A 277 20.58 -8.94 6.12
C ASP A 277 19.06 -8.87 6.39
N ALA A 278 18.32 -8.37 5.41
CA ALA A 278 16.89 -8.62 5.34
C ALA A 278 16.71 -10.11 4.95
N PRO A 279 15.83 -10.87 5.61
CA PRO A 279 15.58 -12.25 5.23
C PRO A 279 14.99 -12.27 3.82
N GLU A 280 15.80 -12.57 2.84
CA GLU A 280 15.37 -12.92 1.50
C GLU A 280 14.68 -14.29 1.55
N GLY A 281 13.36 -14.28 1.80
CA GLY A 281 12.52 -15.38 1.38
C GLY A 281 12.43 -15.34 -0.16
N PRO A 282 12.52 -16.46 -0.85
CA PRO A 282 12.49 -16.50 -2.31
C PRO A 282 11.06 -16.23 -2.81
N HIS A 283 10.66 -14.99 -2.89
CA HIS A 283 9.48 -14.61 -3.64
C HIS A 283 9.92 -14.33 -5.07
N ASP A 284 9.63 -15.29 -5.96
CA ASP A 284 9.82 -15.14 -7.39
C ASP A 284 9.17 -13.82 -7.87
N PRO A 285 9.95 -12.83 -8.38
CA PRO A 285 9.41 -11.56 -8.82
C PRO A 285 8.34 -11.71 -9.91
N ALA A 286 8.40 -12.75 -10.72
CA ALA A 286 7.39 -13.05 -11.74
C ALA A 286 6.06 -13.42 -11.09
N MET A 287 6.09 -14.28 -10.06
CA MET A 287 4.90 -14.68 -9.32
C MET A 287 4.26 -13.50 -8.58
N VAL A 288 5.08 -12.70 -7.90
CA VAL A 288 4.59 -11.49 -7.19
C VAL A 288 3.97 -10.49 -8.15
N GLY A 289 4.65 -10.21 -9.26
CA GLY A 289 4.15 -9.30 -10.28
C GLY A 289 2.87 -9.79 -10.97
N GLY A 290 2.78 -11.08 -11.26
CA GLY A 290 1.57 -11.70 -11.81
C GLY A 290 0.37 -11.58 -10.87
N LEU A 291 0.55 -11.90 -9.59
CA LEU A 291 -0.52 -11.77 -8.58
C LEU A 291 -1.00 -10.32 -8.42
N LEU A 292 -0.09 -9.35 -8.46
CA LEU A 292 -0.44 -7.93 -8.39
C LEU A 292 -1.24 -7.49 -9.62
N LEU A 293 -0.85 -7.94 -10.80
CA LEU A 293 -1.56 -7.63 -12.05
C LEU A 293 -2.96 -8.26 -12.06
N GLU A 294 -3.10 -9.53 -11.71
CA GLU A 294 -4.38 -10.22 -11.58
C GLU A 294 -5.30 -9.58 -10.51
N SER A 295 -4.71 -8.94 -9.51
CA SER A 295 -5.45 -8.20 -8.48
C SER A 295 -5.87 -6.79 -8.92
N GLY A 296 -5.62 -6.40 -10.19
CA GLY A 296 -5.91 -5.04 -10.69
C GLY A 296 -4.95 -3.96 -10.15
N LEU A 297 -3.82 -4.37 -9.56
CA LEU A 297 -2.80 -3.47 -9.01
C LEU A 297 -1.65 -3.30 -10.01
N ALA A 298 -1.98 -3.02 -11.28
CA ALA A 298 -1.03 -2.93 -12.38
C ALA A 298 0.15 -1.98 -12.10
N ALA A 299 -0.11 -0.84 -11.46
CA ALA A 299 0.95 0.11 -11.11
C ALA A 299 2.00 -0.48 -10.15
N MET A 300 1.59 -1.35 -9.23
CA MET A 300 2.48 -2.03 -8.28
C MET A 300 3.16 -3.25 -8.91
N ALA A 301 2.53 -3.86 -9.92
CA ALA A 301 3.06 -5.01 -10.64
C ALA A 301 4.26 -4.67 -11.52
N VAL A 302 4.39 -3.41 -11.98
CA VAL A 302 5.42 -3.00 -12.94
C VAL A 302 6.83 -3.32 -12.45
N ARG A 303 7.21 -2.91 -11.22
CA ARG A 303 8.58 -3.12 -10.72
C ARG A 303 8.96 -4.60 -10.57
N PRO A 304 8.18 -5.47 -9.89
CA PRO A 304 8.50 -6.88 -9.82
C PRO A 304 8.52 -7.55 -11.20
N LEU A 305 7.61 -7.19 -12.12
CA LEU A 305 7.62 -7.73 -13.48
C LEU A 305 8.81 -7.24 -14.32
N GLN A 306 9.23 -5.99 -14.15
CA GLN A 306 10.47 -5.47 -14.76
C GLN A 306 11.70 -6.25 -14.27
N LYS A 307 11.76 -6.54 -12.96
CA LYS A 307 12.86 -7.35 -12.40
C LYS A 307 12.81 -8.76 -12.97
N ALA A 308 11.65 -9.41 -12.96
CA ALA A 308 11.47 -10.76 -13.51
C ALA A 308 11.90 -10.86 -14.99
N PHE A 309 11.47 -9.88 -15.81
CA PHE A 309 11.84 -9.83 -17.22
C PHE A 309 13.31 -9.45 -17.43
N ALA A 310 13.90 -8.69 -16.51
CA ALA A 310 15.34 -8.38 -16.55
C ALA A 310 16.21 -9.59 -16.21
N ASP A 311 15.79 -10.40 -15.23
CA ASP A 311 16.53 -11.57 -14.73
C ASP A 311 16.36 -12.79 -15.66
N ALA A 312 15.16 -13.00 -16.19
CA ALA A 312 14.83 -14.12 -17.09
C ALA A 312 13.94 -13.64 -18.25
N PRO A 313 14.51 -13.04 -19.33
CA PRO A 313 13.74 -12.56 -20.47
C PRO A 313 13.08 -13.73 -21.23
N SER A 314 11.77 -13.78 -21.21
CA SER A 314 10.96 -14.80 -21.91
C SER A 314 9.59 -14.23 -22.29
N PRO A 315 8.82 -14.86 -23.21
CA PRO A 315 7.45 -14.45 -23.48
C PRO A 315 6.57 -14.46 -22.23
N ASP A 316 6.77 -15.42 -21.32
CA ASP A 316 5.98 -15.59 -20.09
C ASP A 316 6.21 -14.48 -19.07
N THR A 317 7.41 -13.92 -19.00
CA THR A 317 7.73 -12.77 -18.13
C THR A 317 7.50 -11.43 -18.82
N GLY A 318 7.59 -11.37 -20.15
CA GLY A 318 7.39 -10.17 -20.95
C GLY A 318 5.92 -9.78 -21.12
N HIS A 319 5.03 -10.75 -21.32
CA HIS A 319 3.60 -10.49 -21.53
C HIS A 319 2.92 -9.81 -20.33
N PRO A 320 3.08 -10.29 -19.07
CA PRO A 320 2.52 -9.61 -17.90
C PRO A 320 3.10 -8.21 -17.70
N LEU A 321 4.40 -8.01 -17.97
CA LEU A 321 5.02 -6.69 -17.89
C LEU A 321 4.38 -5.70 -18.88
N VAL A 322 4.18 -6.12 -20.11
CA VAL A 322 3.54 -5.30 -21.16
C VAL A 322 2.11 -4.96 -20.75
N LEU A 323 1.34 -5.91 -20.24
CA LEU A 323 -0.02 -5.66 -19.74
C LEU A 323 -0.02 -4.60 -18.63
N ALA A 324 0.87 -4.73 -17.63
CA ALA A 324 0.97 -3.77 -16.53
C ALA A 324 1.34 -2.36 -17.02
N LEU A 325 2.24 -2.25 -18.00
CA LEU A 325 2.65 -0.97 -18.60
C LEU A 325 1.53 -0.34 -19.44
N LEU A 326 0.74 -1.14 -20.17
CA LEU A 326 -0.41 -0.68 -20.94
C LEU A 326 -1.55 -0.21 -20.04
N GLU A 327 -1.89 -0.95 -18.99
CA GLU A 327 -2.94 -0.59 -18.02
C GLU A 327 -2.61 0.67 -17.23
N THR A 328 -1.31 0.94 -17.03
CA THR A 328 -0.83 2.15 -16.33
C THR A 328 -0.47 3.30 -17.26
N GLU A 329 -0.72 3.16 -18.57
CA GLU A 329 -0.41 4.14 -19.62
C GLU A 329 1.06 4.59 -19.65
N ARG A 330 1.99 3.71 -19.22
CA ARG A 330 3.42 3.99 -19.15
C ARG A 330 4.10 3.80 -20.51
N PHE A 331 3.64 4.50 -21.53
CA PHE A 331 4.08 4.35 -22.93
C PHE A 331 5.56 4.64 -23.13
N THR A 332 6.14 5.58 -22.37
CA THR A 332 7.59 5.89 -22.45
C THR A 332 8.46 4.67 -22.08
N GLU A 333 8.01 3.87 -21.11
CA GLU A 333 8.73 2.66 -20.71
C GLU A 333 8.52 1.52 -21.70
N LEU A 334 7.35 1.45 -22.34
CA LEU A 334 7.11 0.54 -23.46
C LEU A 334 8.00 0.89 -24.66
N GLU A 335 8.17 2.19 -24.96
CA GLU A 335 9.11 2.65 -26.01
C GLU A 335 10.55 2.24 -25.69
N ALA A 336 10.99 2.44 -24.45
CA ALA A 336 12.31 2.02 -24.00
C ALA A 336 12.50 0.49 -24.06
N LEU A 337 11.45 -0.27 -23.70
CA LEU A 337 11.46 -1.73 -23.79
C LEU A 337 11.63 -2.22 -25.23
N LEU A 338 10.83 -1.65 -26.17
CA LEU A 338 10.92 -1.99 -27.60
C LEU A 338 12.19 -1.46 -28.27
N ALA A 339 12.85 -0.45 -27.70
CA ALA A 339 14.14 0.05 -28.16
C ALA A 339 15.31 -0.83 -27.73
N GLY A 340 15.11 -1.60 -26.64
CA GLY A 340 16.17 -2.40 -26.04
C GLY A 340 16.34 -3.79 -26.67
N PRO A 341 17.47 -4.46 -26.40
CA PRO A 341 17.78 -5.78 -26.96
C PRO A 341 16.82 -6.90 -26.47
N ARG A 342 16.10 -6.64 -25.37
CA ARG A 342 15.16 -7.59 -24.79
C ARG A 342 13.81 -7.67 -25.54
N ALA A 343 13.54 -6.73 -26.46
CA ALA A 343 12.31 -6.74 -27.29
C ALA A 343 12.14 -8.04 -28.08
N ARG A 344 13.25 -8.69 -28.49
CA ARG A 344 13.24 -9.99 -29.20
C ARG A 344 12.66 -11.16 -28.41
N HIS A 345 12.50 -11.01 -27.08
CA HIS A 345 11.93 -12.04 -26.22
C HIS A 345 10.43 -11.84 -26.00
N LEU A 346 9.82 -10.81 -26.57
CA LEU A 346 8.37 -10.65 -26.60
C LEU A 346 7.75 -11.52 -27.68
N SER A 347 6.60 -12.12 -27.39
CA SER A 347 5.85 -12.89 -28.38
C SER A 347 5.19 -11.99 -29.42
N ASP A 348 4.91 -12.52 -30.60
CA ASP A 348 4.19 -11.82 -31.67
C ASP A 348 2.79 -11.36 -31.21
N ASP A 349 2.12 -12.14 -30.34
CA ASP A 349 0.84 -11.77 -29.76
C ASP A 349 0.96 -10.57 -28.80
N THR A 350 2.05 -10.52 -28.00
CA THR A 350 2.35 -9.38 -27.14
C THR A 350 2.67 -8.12 -27.94
N LEU A 351 3.45 -8.24 -29.01
CA LEU A 351 3.75 -7.14 -29.94
C LEU A 351 2.50 -6.65 -30.68
N ALA A 352 1.57 -7.57 -31.05
CA ALA A 352 0.28 -7.22 -31.63
C ALA A 352 -0.57 -6.40 -30.65
N LEU A 353 -0.62 -6.82 -29.38
CA LEU A 353 -1.34 -6.11 -28.32
C LEU A 353 -0.80 -4.69 -28.11
N ILE A 354 0.54 -4.53 -28.09
CA ILE A 354 1.15 -3.19 -27.99
C ILE A 354 0.74 -2.32 -29.18
N SER A 355 0.82 -2.88 -30.42
CA SER A 355 0.48 -2.14 -31.63
C SER A 355 -0.97 -1.66 -31.63
N GLU A 356 -1.91 -2.53 -31.24
CA GLU A 356 -3.33 -2.23 -31.15
C GLU A 356 -3.63 -1.15 -30.09
N ARG A 357 -3.16 -1.35 -28.85
CA ARG A 357 -3.43 -0.46 -27.73
C ARG A 357 -2.74 0.90 -27.86
N ALA A 358 -1.50 0.91 -28.38
CA ALA A 358 -0.78 2.15 -28.67
C ALA A 358 -1.44 2.94 -29.79
N GLY A 359 -1.92 2.28 -30.85
CA GLY A 359 -2.69 2.92 -31.93
C GLY A 359 -3.99 3.54 -31.41
N ALA A 360 -4.75 2.82 -30.59
CA ALA A 360 -5.96 3.32 -29.94
C ALA A 360 -5.70 4.54 -29.02
N ALA A 361 -4.50 4.61 -28.41
CA ALA A 361 -4.06 5.73 -27.58
C ALA A 361 -3.41 6.89 -28.36
N GLY A 362 -3.41 6.86 -29.70
CA GLY A 362 -2.80 7.89 -30.55
C GLY A 362 -1.27 7.87 -30.56
N ARG A 363 -0.64 6.78 -30.14
CA ARG A 363 0.83 6.60 -30.09
C ARG A 363 1.32 5.87 -31.34
N GLU A 364 1.18 6.50 -32.52
CA GLU A 364 1.45 5.87 -33.83
C GLU A 364 2.88 5.39 -33.98
N THR A 365 3.88 6.12 -33.46
CA THR A 365 5.28 5.71 -33.50
C THR A 365 5.57 4.43 -32.74
N LEU A 366 4.96 4.27 -31.55
CA LEU A 366 5.07 3.07 -30.73
C LEU A 366 4.35 1.89 -31.39
N ALA A 367 3.15 2.12 -31.94
CA ALA A 367 2.36 1.12 -32.66
C ALA A 367 3.12 0.59 -33.90
N ALA A 368 3.67 1.49 -34.71
CA ALA A 368 4.47 1.15 -35.88
C ALA A 368 5.73 0.35 -35.50
N ARG A 369 6.43 0.74 -34.42
CA ARG A 369 7.61 0.04 -33.94
C ARG A 369 7.29 -1.37 -33.44
N ALA A 370 6.20 -1.54 -32.68
CA ALA A 370 5.75 -2.86 -32.26
C ALA A 370 5.38 -3.74 -33.47
N GLY A 371 4.71 -3.16 -34.49
CA GLY A 371 4.39 -3.86 -35.73
C GLY A 371 5.63 -4.30 -36.52
N ALA A 372 6.67 -3.47 -36.57
CA ALA A 372 7.93 -3.77 -37.27
C ALA A 372 8.77 -4.90 -36.62
N LEU A 373 8.58 -5.14 -35.32
CA LEU A 373 9.28 -6.21 -34.57
C LEU A 373 8.59 -7.57 -34.70
N ARG A 374 7.37 -7.62 -35.24
CA ARG A 374 6.66 -8.89 -35.48
C ARG A 374 7.31 -9.62 -36.65
N HIS A 375 7.60 -10.90 -36.48
CA HIS A 375 8.03 -11.73 -37.58
C HIS A 375 6.88 -11.89 -38.60
N PRO A 376 7.13 -11.76 -39.90
CA PRO A 376 6.10 -12.06 -40.89
C PRO A 376 5.73 -13.55 -40.71
N ARG A 377 4.46 -13.82 -40.42
CA ARG A 377 3.95 -15.19 -40.51
C ARG A 377 4.18 -15.65 -41.96
N THR A 378 5.14 -16.51 -42.17
CA THR A 378 5.25 -17.24 -43.45
C THR A 378 3.97 -18.02 -43.64
N PRO A 379 3.34 -17.95 -44.82
CA PRO A 379 2.06 -18.56 -45.13
C PRO A 379 2.10 -20.10 -45.02
#